data_cfaac4b26b578f173f6d74e93428f350
#
_entry.id   cfaac4b26b578f173f6d74e93428f350
#
_cell.length_a   1.000
_cell.length_b   1.000
_cell.length_c   1.000
_cell.angle_alpha   90.00
_cell.angle_beta   90.00
_cell.angle_gamma   90.00
#
_symmetry.space_group_name_H-M   'P 1'
#
loop_
_entity.id
_entity.type
_entity.pdbx_description
1 polymer ?
#
loop_
_entity_poly.entity_id
_entity_poly.type
_entity_poly.pdbx_seq_one_letter_code
_entity_poly.pdbx_strand_id
1 'polypeptide(L)'
;MNNRKTFVTLGSLLAFLILLPSARAAEYDQATKLTFNRQVQIPGRVLPAGTYWFVLDDNLGSRNIVKIFNSDRSKLYARVFTSNVETLTAANETTITFAERDQMEPETILSWFYPGRTFGHQFVYSHAEAQMLAQAKQHTVMAKVQSKRQATIAGD
;
A
#
# COMPACT_ATOMS: atom_id res chain seq x y z
N MET A 1 -24.11 -19.30 75.39
CA MET A 1 -24.58 -18.19 74.50
C MET A 1 -23.42 -17.76 73.64
N ASN A 2 -23.29 -18.29 72.44
CA ASN A 2 -22.18 -17.99 71.50
C ASN A 2 -22.74 -17.34 70.23
N ASN A 3 -22.55 -16.05 70.16
CA ASN A 3 -22.84 -15.29 68.95
C ASN A 3 -21.68 -15.45 67.94
N ARG A 4 -21.87 -16.30 66.98
CA ARG A 4 -20.97 -16.34 65.77
C ARG A 4 -21.43 -15.31 64.76
N LYS A 5 -20.70 -14.23 64.67
CA LYS A 5 -20.85 -13.23 63.63
C LYS A 5 -20.22 -13.78 62.31
N THR A 6 -21.09 -14.11 61.39
CA THR A 6 -20.67 -14.53 60.03
C THR A 6 -20.30 -13.28 59.25
N PHE A 7 -19.03 -13.10 58.94
CA PHE A 7 -18.56 -12.08 58.03
C PHE A 7 -18.76 -12.61 56.60
N VAL A 8 -19.70 -12.00 55.90
CA VAL A 8 -19.83 -12.19 54.46
C VAL A 8 -18.81 -11.30 53.76
N THR A 9 -17.73 -11.87 53.31
CA THR A 9 -16.78 -11.18 52.44
C THR A 9 -17.38 -11.09 51.03
N LEU A 10 -17.84 -9.89 50.68
CA LEU A 10 -18.29 -9.55 49.34
C LEU A 10 -17.08 -9.44 48.45
N GLY A 11 -16.79 -10.51 47.70
CA GLY A 11 -15.73 -10.52 46.67
C GLY A 11 -16.07 -9.57 45.53
N SER A 12 -15.37 -8.45 45.48
CA SER A 12 -15.42 -7.53 44.35
C SER A 12 -14.76 -8.18 43.12
N LEU A 13 -15.58 -8.71 42.23
CA LEU A 13 -15.14 -9.19 40.93
C LEU A 13 -14.86 -7.96 40.05
N LEU A 14 -13.61 -7.49 40.09
CA LEU A 14 -13.14 -6.43 39.21
C LEU A 14 -13.03 -6.99 37.79
N ALA A 15 -14.07 -6.78 36.97
CA ALA A 15 -14.05 -7.11 35.57
C ALA A 15 -13.00 -6.20 34.87
N PHE A 16 -11.83 -6.76 34.58
CA PHE A 16 -10.79 -6.12 33.79
C PHE A 16 -11.26 -6.10 32.34
N LEU A 17 -11.91 -5.02 31.96
CA LEU A 17 -12.30 -4.77 30.55
C LEU A 17 -11.02 -4.51 29.77
N ILE A 18 -10.45 -5.55 29.18
CA ILE A 18 -9.32 -5.42 28.24
C ILE A 18 -9.85 -4.71 27.00
N LEU A 19 -9.60 -3.43 26.91
CA LEU A 19 -9.74 -2.65 25.69
C LEU A 19 -8.67 -3.15 24.71
N LEU A 20 -9.03 -4.14 23.89
CA LEU A 20 -8.22 -4.53 22.74
C LEU A 20 -8.20 -3.33 21.79
N PRO A 21 -7.03 -2.74 21.49
CA PRO A 21 -6.96 -1.72 20.46
C PRO A 21 -7.40 -2.38 19.15
N SER A 22 -8.51 -1.88 18.61
CA SER A 22 -9.00 -2.30 17.31
C SER A 22 -7.94 -1.98 16.27
N ALA A 23 -7.23 -2.99 15.79
CA ALA A 23 -6.26 -2.90 14.70
C ALA A 23 -6.98 -2.65 13.35
N ARG A 24 -7.85 -1.64 13.29
CA ARG A 24 -8.60 -1.26 12.09
C ARG A 24 -7.93 -0.19 11.23
N ALA A 25 -6.75 0.31 11.63
CA ALA A 25 -6.10 1.41 10.92
C ALA A 25 -5.34 1.00 9.64
N ALA A 26 -5.25 -0.29 9.29
CA ALA A 26 -4.40 -0.74 8.19
C ALA A 26 -5.15 -1.04 6.88
N GLU A 27 -6.48 -1.04 6.87
CA GLU A 27 -7.25 -1.50 5.72
C GLU A 27 -7.55 -0.38 4.69
N TYR A 28 -7.42 0.88 5.08
CA TYR A 28 -7.76 2.01 4.23
C TYR A 28 -6.54 2.68 3.57
N ASP A 29 -5.36 2.59 4.14
CA ASP A 29 -4.15 3.17 3.57
C ASP A 29 -3.42 2.15 2.69
N GLN A 30 -3.87 1.97 1.44
CA GLN A 30 -3.08 1.22 0.47
C GLN A 30 -1.82 2.03 0.15
N ALA A 31 -0.73 1.66 0.80
CA ALA A 31 0.56 2.31 0.63
C ALA A 31 1.66 1.27 0.45
N THR A 32 2.47 1.43 -0.58
CA THR A 32 3.58 0.54 -0.89
C THR A 32 4.86 1.34 -1.08
N LYS A 33 5.94 0.88 -0.45
CA LYS A 33 7.28 1.42 -0.67
C LYS A 33 7.98 0.60 -1.75
N LEU A 34 8.33 1.24 -2.87
CA LEU A 34 8.94 0.64 -4.03
C LEU A 34 10.33 1.21 -4.25
N THR A 35 11.30 0.34 -4.59
CA THR A 35 12.65 0.75 -4.97
C THR A 35 12.92 0.35 -6.40
N PHE A 36 13.30 1.32 -7.23
CA PHE A 36 13.65 1.15 -8.63
C PHE A 36 15.16 1.29 -8.81
N ASN A 37 15.80 0.31 -9.45
CA ASN A 37 17.24 0.31 -9.72
C ASN A 37 17.60 1.19 -10.94
N ARG A 38 16.61 1.54 -11.75
CA ARG A 38 16.73 2.41 -12.91
C ARG A 38 15.56 3.39 -12.95
N GLN A 39 15.61 4.34 -13.84
CA GLN A 39 14.50 5.26 -14.05
C GLN A 39 13.25 4.52 -14.56
N VAL A 40 12.07 4.97 -14.12
CA VAL A 40 10.78 4.42 -14.53
C VAL A 40 9.84 5.54 -14.96
N GLN A 41 9.02 5.29 -15.96
CA GLN A 41 8.02 6.23 -16.41
C GLN A 41 6.68 5.98 -15.71
N ILE A 42 6.10 7.07 -15.25
CA ILE A 42 4.71 7.17 -14.79
C ILE A 42 3.98 8.18 -15.68
N PRO A 43 2.64 8.29 -15.64
CA PRO A 43 1.93 9.31 -16.41
C PRO A 43 2.50 10.72 -16.18
N GLY A 44 2.92 11.34 -17.28
CA GLY A 44 3.45 12.71 -17.30
C GLY A 44 4.83 12.92 -16.68
N ARG A 45 5.55 11.87 -16.23
CA ARG A 45 6.85 12.04 -15.59
C ARG A 45 7.71 10.78 -15.63
N VAL A 46 9.03 10.99 -15.67
CA VAL A 46 10.03 9.95 -15.41
C VAL A 46 10.53 10.12 -13.96
N LEU A 47 10.49 9.05 -13.18
CA LEU A 47 11.08 8.97 -11.86
C LEU A 47 12.51 8.45 -11.98
N PRO A 48 13.52 9.12 -11.44
CA PRO A 48 14.88 8.59 -11.33
C PRO A 48 14.92 7.27 -10.56
N ALA A 49 16.02 6.51 -10.70
CA ALA A 49 16.29 5.40 -9.80
C ALA A 49 16.22 5.86 -8.34
N GLY A 50 15.56 5.09 -7.48
CA GLY A 50 15.35 5.49 -6.10
C GLY A 50 14.18 4.79 -5.43
N THR A 51 13.89 5.21 -4.20
CA THR A 51 12.82 4.65 -3.39
C THR A 51 11.67 5.63 -3.27
N TYR A 52 10.47 5.15 -3.51
CA TYR A 52 9.24 5.94 -3.55
C TYR A 52 8.12 5.27 -2.76
N TRP A 53 7.22 6.09 -2.21
CA TRP A 53 5.96 5.62 -1.68
C TRP A 53 4.84 5.85 -2.70
N PHE A 54 4.11 4.78 -3.01
CA PHE A 54 2.87 4.81 -3.76
C PHE A 54 1.73 4.70 -2.76
N VAL A 55 0.88 5.70 -2.71
CA VAL A 55 -0.19 5.82 -1.71
C VAL A 55 -1.50 6.13 -2.42
N LEU A 56 -2.51 5.30 -2.19
CA LEU A 56 -3.85 5.58 -2.71
C LEU A 56 -4.44 6.82 -2.00
N ASP A 57 -4.99 7.74 -2.77
CA ASP A 57 -5.62 8.95 -2.22
C ASP A 57 -7.08 8.66 -1.83
N ASP A 58 -7.31 8.49 -0.54
CA ASP A 58 -8.64 8.19 0.01
C ASP A 58 -9.48 9.46 0.31
N ASN A 59 -8.86 10.64 0.23
CA ASN A 59 -9.47 11.89 0.74
C ASN A 59 -10.62 12.44 -0.09
N LEU A 60 -10.86 11.93 -1.29
CA LEU A 60 -11.87 12.48 -2.22
C LEU A 60 -12.99 11.48 -2.57
N GLY A 61 -13.12 10.39 -1.84
CA GLY A 61 -14.09 9.33 -2.15
C GLY A 61 -13.83 8.64 -3.50
N SER A 62 -12.78 9.04 -4.20
CA SER A 62 -12.35 8.51 -5.48
C SER A 62 -11.04 7.75 -5.28
N ARG A 63 -11.11 6.43 -5.23
CA ARG A 63 -9.94 5.54 -5.14
C ARG A 63 -9.16 5.42 -6.44
N ASN A 64 -9.21 6.45 -7.27
CA ASN A 64 -8.61 6.46 -8.61
C ASN A 64 -7.42 7.41 -8.73
N ILE A 65 -6.87 7.86 -7.60
CA ILE A 65 -5.69 8.71 -7.57
C ILE A 65 -4.61 8.05 -6.74
N VAL A 66 -3.42 7.89 -7.31
CA VAL A 66 -2.22 7.44 -6.60
C VAL A 66 -1.28 8.63 -6.41
N LYS A 67 -0.91 8.91 -5.18
CA LYS A 67 0.12 9.87 -4.79
C LYS A 67 1.47 9.17 -4.73
N ILE A 68 2.48 9.77 -5.33
CA ILE A 68 3.84 9.25 -5.34
C ILE A 68 4.75 10.21 -4.60
N PHE A 69 5.35 9.73 -3.51
CA PHE A 69 6.24 10.51 -2.64
C PHE A 69 7.66 9.96 -2.69
N ASN A 70 8.61 10.76 -2.19
CA ASN A 70 9.96 10.30 -1.91
C ASN A 70 9.98 9.28 -0.73
N SER A 71 11.16 8.73 -0.42
CA SER A 71 11.37 7.65 0.54
C SER A 71 10.92 7.95 1.97
N ASP A 72 10.90 9.23 2.38
CA ASP A 72 10.48 9.70 3.71
C ASP A 72 9.11 10.37 3.73
N ARG A 73 8.41 10.41 2.58
CA ARG A 73 7.12 11.07 2.35
C ARG A 73 7.11 12.60 2.55
N SER A 74 8.27 13.25 2.62
CA SER A 74 8.36 14.69 2.78
C SER A 74 8.04 15.46 1.50
N LYS A 75 8.23 14.83 0.32
CA LYS A 75 8.04 15.45 -0.99
C LYS A 75 7.10 14.62 -1.85
N LEU A 76 6.03 15.27 -2.32
CA LEU A 76 5.14 14.71 -3.34
C LEU A 76 5.77 14.92 -4.72
N TYR A 77 6.00 13.81 -5.45
CA TYR A 77 6.49 13.84 -6.83
C TYR A 77 5.37 13.95 -7.85
N ALA A 78 4.30 13.19 -7.66
CA ALA A 78 3.19 13.17 -8.62
C ALA A 78 1.88 12.74 -7.95
N ARG A 79 0.78 13.16 -8.57
CA ARG A 79 -0.56 12.57 -8.43
C ARG A 79 -0.95 12.06 -9.81
N VAL A 80 -1.26 10.79 -9.90
CA VAL A 80 -1.59 10.15 -11.16
C VAL A 80 -2.97 9.53 -11.08
N PHE A 81 -3.73 9.66 -12.16
CA PHE A 81 -5.02 9.02 -12.29
C PHE A 81 -4.83 7.54 -12.61
N THR A 82 -5.72 6.73 -12.06
CA THR A 82 -5.78 5.30 -12.32
C THR A 82 -7.20 4.89 -12.63
N SER A 83 -7.36 3.75 -13.30
CA SER A 83 -8.62 3.04 -13.42
C SER A 83 -8.52 1.70 -12.69
N ASN A 84 -9.66 1.15 -12.30
CA ASN A 84 -9.69 -0.18 -11.69
C ASN A 84 -9.33 -1.23 -12.74
N VAL A 85 -8.53 -2.20 -12.33
CA VAL A 85 -8.18 -3.39 -13.10
C VAL A 85 -8.28 -4.62 -12.19
N GLU A 86 -8.71 -5.74 -12.76
CA GLU A 86 -8.88 -6.99 -12.03
C GLU A 86 -7.90 -8.05 -12.51
N THR A 87 -7.52 -8.95 -11.59
CA THR A 87 -6.75 -10.16 -11.87
C THR A 87 -7.50 -11.37 -11.31
N LEU A 88 -7.30 -12.52 -11.93
CA LEU A 88 -7.95 -13.77 -11.50
C LEU A 88 -7.44 -14.29 -10.15
N THR A 89 -6.22 -13.95 -9.79
CA THR A 89 -5.56 -14.47 -8.58
C THR A 89 -4.88 -13.34 -7.82
N ALA A 90 -5.19 -13.22 -6.53
CA ALA A 90 -4.50 -12.30 -5.66
C ALA A 90 -3.07 -12.79 -5.37
N ALA A 91 -2.09 -11.90 -5.50
CA ALA A 91 -0.72 -12.17 -5.08
C ALA A 91 -0.53 -11.88 -3.59
N ASN A 92 0.36 -12.60 -2.92
CA ASN A 92 0.71 -12.36 -1.52
C ASN A 92 1.62 -11.14 -1.32
N GLU A 93 2.17 -10.61 -2.40
CA GLU A 93 3.07 -9.47 -2.42
C GLU A 93 2.53 -8.39 -3.35
N THR A 94 3.02 -7.15 -3.19
CA THR A 94 2.71 -6.09 -4.15
C THR A 94 3.18 -6.48 -5.54
N THR A 95 2.32 -6.31 -6.51
CA THR A 95 2.60 -6.64 -7.90
C THR A 95 2.57 -5.37 -8.76
N ILE A 96 3.63 -5.16 -9.53
CA ILE A 96 3.75 -4.06 -10.49
C ILE A 96 3.90 -4.67 -11.88
N THR A 97 3.09 -4.21 -12.82
CA THR A 97 3.24 -4.55 -14.24
C THR A 97 3.90 -3.41 -14.98
N PHE A 98 4.90 -3.74 -15.78
CA PHE A 98 5.62 -2.80 -16.64
C PHE A 98 5.37 -3.12 -18.10
N ALA A 99 5.39 -2.07 -18.94
CA ALA A 99 5.63 -2.20 -20.37
C ALA A 99 7.14 -2.13 -20.64
N GLU A 100 7.65 -3.10 -21.36
CA GLU A 100 9.03 -3.08 -21.85
C GLU A 100 9.15 -2.00 -22.93
N ARG A 101 10.22 -1.22 -22.82
CA ARG A 101 10.61 -0.22 -23.81
C ARG A 101 11.97 -0.59 -24.39
N ASP A 102 12.41 0.12 -25.40
CA ASP A 102 13.76 -0.05 -25.93
C ASP A 102 14.79 0.14 -24.81
N GLN A 103 15.94 -0.53 -24.92
CA GLN A 103 16.95 -0.62 -23.84
C GLN A 103 17.41 0.73 -23.27
N MET A 104 17.24 1.81 -24.00
CA MET A 104 17.61 3.17 -23.60
C MET A 104 16.46 3.98 -23.00
N GLU A 105 15.23 3.49 -23.10
CA GLU A 105 14.05 4.16 -22.54
C GLU A 105 13.67 3.60 -21.17
N PRO A 106 13.08 4.44 -20.27
CA PRO A 106 12.60 3.96 -18.99
C PRO A 106 11.43 3.00 -19.16
N GLU A 107 11.43 1.92 -18.42
CA GLU A 107 10.27 1.03 -18.32
C GLU A 107 9.06 1.80 -17.81
N THR A 108 7.90 1.53 -18.35
CA THR A 108 6.67 2.25 -18.04
C THR A 108 5.79 1.44 -17.11
N ILE A 109 5.42 2.00 -15.95
CA ILE A 109 4.53 1.34 -14.98
C ILE A 109 3.11 1.32 -15.57
N LEU A 110 2.53 0.13 -15.73
CA LEU A 110 1.16 -0.03 -16.23
C LEU A 110 0.15 -0.19 -15.11
N SER A 111 0.44 -1.02 -14.12
CA SER A 111 -0.50 -1.29 -13.03
C SER A 111 0.18 -1.60 -11.70
N TRP A 112 -0.57 -1.38 -10.62
CA TRP A 112 -0.16 -1.65 -9.25
C TRP A 112 -1.28 -2.41 -8.53
N PHE A 113 -0.94 -3.58 -7.98
CA PHE A 113 -1.80 -4.39 -7.13
C PHE A 113 -1.23 -4.46 -5.73
N TYR A 114 -2.09 -4.23 -4.76
CA TYR A 114 -1.76 -4.38 -3.35
C TYR A 114 -1.87 -5.85 -2.93
N PRO A 115 -1.07 -6.35 -1.95
CA PRO A 115 -1.11 -7.73 -1.51
C PRO A 115 -2.50 -8.19 -1.08
N GLY A 116 -2.87 -9.42 -1.47
CA GLY A 116 -4.14 -10.03 -1.11
C GLY A 116 -5.37 -9.48 -1.83
N ARG A 117 -5.18 -8.63 -2.87
CA ARG A 117 -6.29 -8.05 -3.65
C ARG A 117 -6.31 -8.59 -5.08
N THR A 118 -7.50 -8.83 -5.59
CA THR A 118 -7.75 -9.20 -6.99
C THR A 118 -8.00 -7.99 -7.87
N PHE A 119 -8.24 -6.82 -7.29
CA PHE A 119 -8.35 -5.54 -8.01
C PHE A 119 -7.19 -4.63 -7.65
N GLY A 120 -6.75 -3.88 -8.64
CA GLY A 120 -5.61 -2.97 -8.57
C GLY A 120 -5.88 -1.69 -9.34
N HIS A 121 -4.82 -0.94 -9.56
CA HIS A 121 -4.83 0.39 -10.16
C HIS A 121 -4.03 0.37 -11.45
N GLN A 122 -4.69 0.54 -12.60
CA GLN A 122 -4.06 0.74 -13.90
C GLN A 122 -3.81 2.23 -14.08
N PHE A 123 -2.58 2.61 -14.39
CA PHE A 123 -2.19 3.99 -14.61
C PHE A 123 -2.75 4.52 -15.93
N VAL A 124 -3.36 5.70 -15.90
CA VAL A 124 -3.98 6.31 -17.07
C VAL A 124 -2.95 7.19 -17.80
N TYR A 125 -2.58 6.79 -19.00
CA TYR A 125 -1.70 7.51 -19.90
C TYR A 125 -2.50 8.32 -20.93
N SER A 126 -1.86 9.27 -21.59
CA SER A 126 -2.46 9.96 -22.73
C SER A 126 -2.83 8.94 -23.82
N HIS A 127 -3.78 9.29 -24.69
CA HIS A 127 -4.24 8.39 -25.75
C HIS A 127 -3.10 7.90 -26.64
N ALA A 128 -2.19 8.80 -27.02
CA ALA A 128 -1.03 8.46 -27.86
C ALA A 128 -0.07 7.49 -27.14
N GLU A 129 0.24 7.75 -25.87
CA GLU A 129 1.08 6.85 -25.05
C GLU A 129 0.40 5.49 -24.85
N ALA A 130 -0.91 5.49 -24.56
CA ALA A 130 -1.67 4.25 -24.32
C ALA A 130 -1.67 3.35 -25.56
N GLN A 131 -1.75 3.89 -26.77
CA GLN A 131 -1.65 3.12 -28.01
C GLN A 131 -0.28 2.47 -28.19
N MET A 132 0.81 3.18 -27.89
CA MET A 132 2.16 2.62 -27.93
C MET A 132 2.34 1.52 -26.86
N LEU A 133 1.85 1.75 -25.65
CA LEU A 133 1.95 0.81 -24.54
C LEU A 133 1.14 -0.47 -24.76
N ALA A 134 0.03 -0.40 -25.49
CA ALA A 134 -0.78 -1.57 -25.83
C ALA A 134 -0.04 -2.58 -26.73
N GLN A 135 0.95 -2.13 -27.48
CA GLN A 135 1.78 -2.97 -28.37
C GLN A 135 3.07 -3.44 -27.69
N ALA A 136 3.44 -2.87 -26.55
CA ALA A 136 4.65 -3.22 -25.84
C ALA A 136 4.51 -4.58 -25.14
N LYS A 137 5.62 -5.31 -25.02
CA LYS A 137 5.67 -6.49 -24.16
C LYS A 137 5.49 -6.05 -22.70
N GLN A 138 4.81 -6.89 -21.95
CA GLN A 138 4.56 -6.63 -20.53
C GLN A 138 5.22 -7.69 -19.66
N HIS A 139 5.77 -7.27 -18.53
CA HIS A 139 6.26 -8.16 -17.51
C HIS A 139 5.80 -7.69 -16.12
N THR A 140 5.70 -8.64 -15.22
CA THR A 140 5.18 -8.39 -13.87
C THR A 140 6.26 -8.72 -12.85
N VAL A 141 6.48 -7.80 -11.91
CA VAL A 141 7.44 -7.93 -10.81
C VAL A 141 6.68 -7.91 -9.49
N MET A 142 6.99 -8.86 -8.62
CA MET A 142 6.52 -8.87 -7.23
C MET A 142 7.52 -8.11 -6.36
N ALA A 143 7.04 -7.11 -5.63
CA ALA A 143 7.84 -6.31 -4.71
C ALA A 143 7.47 -6.65 -3.27
N LYS A 144 8.45 -7.04 -2.46
CA LYS A 144 8.23 -7.26 -1.02
C LYS A 144 7.80 -5.96 -0.37
N VAL A 145 6.63 -5.99 0.28
CA VAL A 145 6.17 -4.87 1.11
C VAL A 145 7.06 -4.81 2.34
N GLN A 146 7.84 -3.76 2.49
CA GLN A 146 8.41 -3.44 3.79
C GLN A 146 7.26 -2.93 4.67
N SER A 147 6.55 -3.87 5.32
CA SER A 147 5.62 -3.54 6.38
C SER A 147 6.41 -2.82 7.48
N LYS A 148 5.94 -1.65 7.88
CA LYS A 148 6.43 -0.95 9.08
C LYS A 148 5.95 -1.74 10.30
N ARG A 149 6.50 -2.95 10.52
CA ARG A 149 6.44 -3.64 11.79
C ARG A 149 7.74 -3.40 12.51
N GLN A 150 7.59 -2.81 13.66
CA GLN A 150 8.49 -2.74 14.81
C GLN A 150 9.31 -1.47 14.95
N ALA A 151 8.68 -0.55 15.64
CA ALA A 151 9.32 0.09 16.74
C ALA A 151 8.35 -0.06 17.91
N THR A 152 8.41 -1.18 18.60
CA THR A 152 7.84 -1.27 19.95
C THR A 152 8.60 -2.35 20.68
N ILE A 153 9.34 -1.85 21.65
CA ILE A 153 9.70 -2.36 22.96
C ILE A 153 10.95 -3.23 22.99
N ALA A 154 12.02 -2.60 23.37
CA ALA A 154 12.85 -3.02 24.46
C ALA A 154 13.09 -1.76 25.31
N GLY A 155 12.33 -1.60 26.35
CA GLY A 155 12.56 -0.69 27.45
C GLY A 155 12.60 -1.57 28.68
N ASP A 156 13.76 -1.70 29.27
CA ASP A 156 13.95 -2.07 30.64
C ASP A 156 13.33 -1.01 31.58
#